data_5ae00f12f782cb64e743117356debce3
#
_entry.id   5ae00f12f782cb64e743117356debce3
#
_cell.length_a   1.000
_cell.length_b   1.000
_cell.length_c   1.000
_cell.angle_alpha   90.00
_cell.angle_beta   90.00
_cell.angle_gamma   90.00
#
_symmetry.space_group_name_H-M   'P 1'
#
loop_
_entity.id
_entity.type
_entity.pdbx_description
1 polymer ?
#
loop_
_entity_poly.entity_id
_entity_poly.type
_entity_poly.pdbx_seq_one_letter_code
_entity_poly.pdbx_strand_id
1 'polypeptide(L)'
;LNKEFGWNKFIIVVPSIAIREGVYQSIELTREHFQEEYGKQVKSFIYSSKELPNIENYSSDAGINIMIINVQAFNATGADNRRIYDELDEFGSRRPIDVIKANRPILIIDEPQKIEGDIKKESKSFVSLKEFNPLMILRYSATFKRTHNRVHRLDALDAYNQKLVKKISVKGISVKGLTGTNAYLYLQSIEVSTTKAPVAKLELEIKTNGGIKRDLRKIEVN
;
A
#
# COMPACT_ATOMS: atom_id res chain seq x y z
N LEU A 1 18.83 -3.87 -11.53
CA LEU A 1 19.38 -4.77 -10.49
C LEU A 1 19.77 -6.12 -11.09
N ASN A 2 18.88 -6.83 -11.80
CA ASN A 2 19.25 -8.12 -12.40
C ASN A 2 20.35 -7.97 -13.47
N LYS A 3 20.22 -7.01 -14.37
CA LYS A 3 21.17 -6.76 -15.46
C LYS A 3 22.58 -6.45 -14.94
N GLU A 4 22.68 -5.61 -13.91
CA GLU A 4 23.96 -5.12 -13.38
C GLU A 4 24.59 -6.03 -12.31
N PHE A 5 23.76 -6.67 -11.47
CA PHE A 5 24.21 -7.39 -10.29
C PHE A 5 23.84 -8.88 -10.29
N GLY A 6 23.10 -9.34 -11.29
CA GLY A 6 22.64 -10.73 -11.35
C GLY A 6 21.54 -11.10 -10.34
N TRP A 7 21.06 -10.16 -9.53
CA TRP A 7 20.04 -10.43 -8.52
C TRP A 7 18.70 -10.78 -9.18
N ASN A 8 18.09 -11.87 -8.74
CA ASN A 8 16.95 -12.47 -9.44
C ASN A 8 15.78 -12.86 -8.51
N LYS A 9 15.89 -12.62 -7.20
CA LYS A 9 14.86 -12.94 -6.22
C LYS A 9 14.27 -11.67 -5.63
N PHE A 10 13.00 -11.42 -5.91
CA PHE A 10 12.30 -10.22 -5.48
C PHE A 10 11.04 -10.59 -4.71
N ILE A 11 10.70 -9.80 -3.70
CA ILE A 11 9.44 -9.90 -2.96
C ILE A 11 8.78 -8.54 -2.93
N ILE A 12 7.56 -8.46 -3.46
CA ILE A 12 6.74 -7.25 -3.40
C ILE A 12 5.78 -7.38 -2.22
N VAL A 13 5.94 -6.49 -1.24
CA VAL A 13 5.11 -6.44 -0.04
C VAL A 13 4.06 -5.36 -0.20
N VAL A 14 2.80 -5.74 -0.12
CA VAL A 14 1.66 -4.85 -0.32
C VAL A 14 0.75 -4.78 0.90
N PRO A 15 0.08 -3.65 1.16
CA PRO A 15 -0.73 -3.46 2.35
C PRO A 15 -2.10 -4.13 2.30
N SER A 16 -2.61 -4.51 1.12
CA SER A 16 -3.95 -5.08 0.98
C SER A 16 -4.06 -6.13 -0.12
N ILE A 17 -5.11 -6.97 -0.04
CA ILE A 17 -5.40 -8.01 -1.02
C ILE A 17 -5.72 -7.40 -2.40
N ALA A 18 -6.48 -6.30 -2.45
CA ALA A 18 -6.83 -5.66 -3.72
C ALA A 18 -5.59 -5.14 -4.47
N ILE A 19 -4.64 -4.52 -3.75
CA ILE A 19 -3.37 -4.07 -4.32
C ILE A 19 -2.54 -5.27 -4.76
N ARG A 20 -2.54 -6.36 -4.03
CA ARG A 20 -1.83 -7.60 -4.36
C ARG A 20 -2.25 -8.15 -5.73
N GLU A 21 -3.55 -8.27 -5.96
CA GLU A 21 -4.09 -8.73 -7.24
C GLU A 21 -3.73 -7.76 -8.38
N GLY A 22 -3.84 -6.45 -8.15
CA GLY A 22 -3.47 -5.43 -9.12
C GLY A 22 -2.00 -5.48 -9.52
N VAL A 23 -1.10 -5.68 -8.54
CA VAL A 23 0.34 -5.84 -8.80
C VAL A 23 0.61 -7.10 -9.61
N TYR A 24 0.00 -8.23 -9.24
CA TYR A 24 0.13 -9.48 -9.98
C TYR A 24 -0.29 -9.32 -11.44
N GLN A 25 -1.48 -8.76 -11.69
CA GLN A 25 -1.99 -8.52 -13.03
C GLN A 25 -1.07 -7.57 -13.82
N SER A 26 -0.53 -6.53 -13.19
CA SER A 26 0.39 -5.61 -13.85
C SER A 26 1.68 -6.30 -14.31
N ILE A 27 2.23 -7.21 -13.50
CA ILE A 27 3.42 -7.98 -13.87
C ILE A 27 3.11 -8.93 -15.03
N GLU A 28 1.95 -9.60 -14.98
CA GLU A 28 1.53 -10.51 -16.05
C GLU A 28 1.35 -9.76 -17.39
N LEU A 29 0.69 -8.60 -17.35
CA LEU A 29 0.48 -7.76 -18.54
C LEU A 29 1.77 -7.20 -19.13
N THR A 30 2.79 -6.97 -18.30
CA THR A 30 4.08 -6.42 -18.73
C THR A 30 5.15 -7.49 -18.96
N ARG A 31 4.80 -8.77 -18.91
CA ARG A 31 5.74 -9.90 -19.04
C ARG A 31 6.51 -9.86 -20.36
N GLU A 32 5.83 -9.61 -21.46
CA GLU A 32 6.44 -9.51 -22.80
C GLU A 32 7.42 -8.33 -22.87
N HIS A 33 7.06 -7.19 -22.31
CA HIS A 33 7.94 -6.03 -22.23
C HIS A 33 9.23 -6.35 -21.46
N PHE A 34 9.17 -7.08 -20.34
CA PHE A 34 10.36 -7.52 -19.62
C PHE A 34 11.23 -8.46 -20.47
N GLN A 35 10.60 -9.35 -21.26
CA GLN A 35 11.31 -10.24 -22.16
C GLN A 35 12.03 -9.46 -23.27
N GLU A 36 11.39 -8.47 -23.86
CA GLU A 36 11.95 -7.63 -24.92
C GLU A 36 13.12 -6.78 -24.40
N GLU A 37 12.92 -6.09 -23.26
CA GLU A 37 13.90 -5.14 -22.72
C GLU A 37 15.12 -5.82 -22.05
N TYR A 38 14.89 -6.96 -21.40
CA TYR A 38 15.92 -7.61 -20.56
C TYR A 38 16.33 -9.00 -21.06
N GLY A 39 15.70 -9.52 -22.12
CA GLY A 39 15.98 -10.86 -22.65
C GLY A 39 15.66 -11.99 -21.70
N LYS A 40 14.86 -11.74 -20.66
CA LYS A 40 14.51 -12.70 -19.60
C LYS A 40 13.05 -12.61 -19.24
N GLN A 41 12.41 -13.77 -19.11
CA GLN A 41 11.05 -13.84 -18.59
C GLN A 41 11.04 -13.58 -17.09
N VAL A 42 10.05 -12.81 -16.65
CA VAL A 42 9.71 -12.64 -15.24
C VAL A 42 8.66 -13.67 -14.88
N LYS A 43 8.94 -14.45 -13.83
CA LYS A 43 7.97 -15.36 -13.21
C LYS A 43 7.43 -14.72 -11.95
N SER A 44 6.13 -14.66 -11.82
CA SER A 44 5.46 -14.08 -10.66
C SER A 44 4.44 -15.02 -10.06
N PHE A 45 4.29 -14.97 -8.75
CA PHE A 45 3.22 -15.67 -8.04
C PHE A 45 2.81 -14.94 -6.77
N ILE A 46 1.59 -15.16 -6.37
CA ILE A 46 1.07 -14.69 -5.09
C ILE A 46 1.38 -15.73 -4.03
N TYR A 47 1.99 -15.31 -2.92
CA TYR A 47 2.22 -16.20 -1.79
C TYR A 47 0.89 -16.75 -1.24
N SER A 48 0.83 -18.07 -1.14
CA SER A 48 -0.25 -18.80 -0.50
C SER A 48 0.33 -19.95 0.33
N SER A 49 -0.12 -20.09 1.59
CA SER A 49 0.26 -21.21 2.44
C SER A 49 -0.26 -22.56 1.94
N LYS A 50 -1.13 -22.57 0.94
CA LYS A 50 -1.67 -23.77 0.29
C LYS A 50 -0.87 -24.19 -0.95
N GLU A 51 0.02 -23.34 -1.44
CA GLU A 51 0.77 -23.53 -2.69
C GLU A 51 2.28 -23.45 -2.45
N LEU A 52 2.76 -24.27 -1.53
CA LEU A 52 4.18 -24.32 -1.13
C LEU A 52 5.15 -24.68 -2.27
N PRO A 53 4.79 -25.50 -3.29
CA PRO A 53 5.66 -25.73 -4.45
C PRO A 53 6.12 -24.46 -5.17
N ASN A 54 5.33 -23.38 -5.11
CA ASN A 54 5.73 -22.10 -5.69
C ASN A 54 6.96 -21.49 -5.00
N ILE A 55 7.15 -21.75 -3.70
CA ILE A 55 8.34 -21.29 -2.95
C ILE A 55 9.57 -22.10 -3.37
N GLU A 56 9.43 -23.39 -3.61
CA GLU A 56 10.53 -24.24 -4.12
C GLU A 56 10.96 -23.79 -5.52
N ASN A 57 9.97 -23.56 -6.40
CA ASN A 57 10.23 -23.03 -7.74
C ASN A 57 10.91 -21.65 -7.67
N TYR A 58 10.42 -20.77 -6.79
CA TYR A 58 11.03 -19.47 -6.55
C TYR A 58 12.49 -19.59 -6.13
N SER A 59 12.81 -20.56 -5.27
CA SER A 59 14.17 -20.76 -4.77
C SER A 59 15.11 -21.37 -5.83
N SER A 60 14.66 -22.39 -6.55
CA SER A 60 15.48 -23.19 -7.47
C SER A 60 15.67 -22.58 -8.85
N ASP A 61 14.71 -21.75 -9.33
CA ASP A 61 14.73 -21.17 -10.66
C ASP A 61 15.80 -20.06 -10.79
N ALA A 62 16.63 -20.12 -11.80
CA ALA A 62 17.70 -19.13 -12.06
C ALA A 62 17.20 -17.84 -12.76
N GLY A 63 15.94 -17.80 -13.22
CA GLY A 63 15.32 -16.63 -13.83
C GLY A 63 14.96 -15.54 -12.86
N ILE A 64 14.34 -14.46 -13.34
CA ILE A 64 13.79 -13.39 -12.50
C ILE A 64 12.50 -13.88 -11.88
N ASN A 65 12.47 -13.99 -10.55
CA ASN A 65 11.33 -14.48 -9.79
C ASN A 65 10.82 -13.40 -8.84
N ILE A 66 9.50 -13.18 -8.85
CA ILE A 66 8.81 -12.20 -8.02
C ILE A 66 7.73 -12.92 -7.19
N MET A 67 7.89 -12.90 -5.89
CA MET A 67 6.83 -13.29 -4.96
C MET A 67 6.07 -12.06 -4.50
N ILE A 68 4.75 -12.08 -4.57
CA ILE A 68 3.89 -10.99 -4.10
C ILE A 68 3.21 -11.46 -2.81
N ILE A 69 3.41 -10.71 -1.74
CA ILE A 69 2.91 -11.07 -0.41
C ILE A 69 2.21 -9.88 0.25
N ASN A 70 1.08 -10.13 0.88
CA ASN A 70 0.42 -9.12 1.71
C ASN A 70 0.87 -9.23 3.17
N VAL A 71 0.78 -8.12 3.90
CA VAL A 71 1.26 -8.02 5.30
C VAL A 71 0.61 -9.06 6.20
N GLN A 72 -0.66 -9.38 5.99
CA GLN A 72 -1.38 -10.35 6.81
C GLN A 72 -0.79 -11.76 6.73
N ALA A 73 -0.17 -12.13 5.61
CA ALA A 73 0.37 -13.48 5.41
C ALA A 73 1.57 -13.83 6.33
N PHE A 74 2.23 -12.83 6.90
CA PHE A 74 3.35 -13.02 7.83
C PHE A 74 3.16 -12.31 9.18
N ASN A 75 2.03 -11.61 9.38
CA ASN A 75 1.73 -10.93 10.64
C ASN A 75 1.05 -11.90 11.60
N ALA A 76 1.77 -12.33 12.61
CA ALA A 76 1.55 -13.51 13.44
C ALA A 76 0.34 -13.48 14.41
N THR A 77 -0.82 -12.90 14.07
CA THR A 77 -1.97 -12.83 14.97
C THR A 77 -3.09 -13.86 14.72
N GLY A 78 -3.00 -14.70 13.67
CA GLY A 78 -3.97 -15.75 13.36
C GLY A 78 -3.32 -17.11 13.09
N ALA A 79 -4.00 -18.20 13.37
CA ALA A 79 -3.48 -19.57 13.18
C ALA A 79 -3.06 -19.82 11.72
N ASP A 80 -3.85 -19.36 10.74
CA ASP A 80 -3.55 -19.53 9.31
C ASP A 80 -2.38 -18.66 8.82
N ASN A 81 -2.08 -17.58 9.52
CA ASN A 81 -1.01 -16.64 9.14
C ASN A 81 0.37 -17.08 9.64
N ARG A 82 0.44 -18.11 10.49
CA ARG A 82 1.70 -18.63 11.03
C ARG A 82 2.38 -19.67 10.14
N ARG A 83 1.67 -20.22 9.17
CA ARG A 83 2.19 -21.34 8.35
C ARG A 83 3.51 -21.01 7.63
N ILE A 84 3.83 -19.74 7.42
CA ILE A 84 5.13 -19.34 6.88
C ILE A 84 6.29 -19.64 7.85
N TYR A 85 6.00 -19.70 9.16
CA TYR A 85 6.97 -19.95 10.23
C TYR A 85 6.92 -21.37 10.80
N ASP A 86 5.88 -22.14 10.45
CA ASP A 86 5.68 -23.49 10.97
C ASP A 86 6.49 -24.51 10.15
N GLU A 87 6.96 -25.56 10.80
CA GLU A 87 7.49 -26.73 10.13
C GLU A 87 6.32 -27.50 9.51
N LEU A 88 6.38 -27.71 8.20
CA LEU A 88 5.31 -28.33 7.45
C LEU A 88 5.78 -29.65 6.84
N ASP A 89 5.11 -30.74 7.20
CA ASP A 89 5.43 -32.09 6.67
C ASP A 89 5.29 -32.12 5.15
N GLU A 90 4.27 -31.45 4.61
CA GLU A 90 4.04 -31.28 3.17
C GLU A 90 5.13 -30.47 2.45
N PHE A 91 6.02 -29.83 3.21
CA PHE A 91 7.17 -29.05 2.72
C PHE A 91 8.51 -29.69 3.15
N GLY A 92 8.51 -31.01 3.37
CA GLY A 92 9.68 -31.79 3.81
C GLY A 92 10.17 -31.39 5.20
N SER A 93 9.25 -31.16 6.13
CA SER A 93 9.51 -30.74 7.52
C SER A 93 10.40 -29.49 7.61
N ARG A 94 10.24 -28.56 6.65
CA ARG A 94 10.94 -27.27 6.61
C ARG A 94 9.94 -26.13 6.81
N ARG A 95 10.45 -25.01 7.30
CA ARG A 95 9.68 -23.77 7.38
C ARG A 95 9.80 -22.99 6.08
N PRO A 96 8.70 -22.53 5.48
CA PRO A 96 8.73 -21.70 4.27
C PRO A 96 9.64 -20.46 4.39
N ILE A 97 9.64 -19.82 5.55
CA ILE A 97 10.49 -18.64 5.80
C ILE A 97 12.00 -18.95 5.67
N ASP A 98 12.44 -20.16 6.05
CA ASP A 98 13.86 -20.52 5.96
C ASP A 98 14.32 -20.69 4.51
N VAL A 99 13.46 -21.21 3.65
CA VAL A 99 13.73 -21.30 2.21
C VAL A 99 13.77 -19.89 1.59
N ILE A 100 12.82 -19.01 1.97
CA ILE A 100 12.76 -17.65 1.46
C ILE A 100 14.01 -16.87 1.89
N LYS A 101 14.37 -16.88 3.18
CA LYS A 101 15.51 -16.10 3.69
C LYS A 101 16.86 -16.57 3.19
N ALA A 102 16.99 -17.86 2.83
CA ALA A 102 18.21 -18.41 2.23
C ALA A 102 18.53 -17.76 0.87
N ASN A 103 17.50 -17.31 0.14
CA ASN A 103 17.65 -16.62 -1.14
C ASN A 103 18.08 -15.16 -1.02
N ARG A 104 18.09 -14.59 0.17
CA ARG A 104 18.39 -13.16 0.42
C ARG A 104 17.68 -12.23 -0.57
N PRO A 105 16.34 -12.21 -0.58
CA PRO A 105 15.59 -11.51 -1.60
C PRO A 105 15.75 -9.99 -1.50
N ILE A 106 15.44 -9.28 -2.60
CA ILE A 106 15.23 -7.83 -2.57
C ILE A 106 13.76 -7.58 -2.24
N LEU A 107 13.51 -6.90 -1.13
CA LEU A 107 12.15 -6.49 -0.78
C LEU A 107 11.80 -5.16 -1.47
N ILE A 108 10.61 -5.11 -2.04
CA ILE A 108 9.99 -3.92 -2.60
C ILE A 108 8.73 -3.66 -1.78
N ILE A 109 8.69 -2.56 -1.04
CA ILE A 109 7.56 -2.22 -0.17
C ILE A 109 6.80 -1.05 -0.76
N ASP A 110 5.54 -1.30 -1.09
CA ASP A 110 4.60 -0.26 -1.48
C ASP A 110 3.89 0.30 -0.25
N GLU A 111 3.79 1.63 -0.17
CA GLU A 111 3.18 2.36 0.95
C GLU A 111 3.76 1.95 2.33
N PRO A 112 5.08 2.03 2.54
CA PRO A 112 5.75 1.54 3.76
C PRO A 112 5.21 2.17 5.05
N GLN A 113 4.65 3.38 5.03
CA GLN A 113 4.05 4.04 6.19
C GLN A 113 2.84 3.28 6.76
N LYS A 114 2.23 2.38 5.98
CA LYS A 114 1.15 1.49 6.45
C LYS A 114 1.69 0.25 7.19
N ILE A 115 2.98 -0.06 7.00
CA ILE A 115 3.62 -1.28 7.49
C ILE A 115 4.62 -0.99 8.62
N GLU A 116 5.36 0.12 8.54
CA GLU A 116 6.50 0.41 9.42
C GLU A 116 6.16 0.83 10.84
N GLY A 117 4.92 1.27 11.08
CA GLY A 117 4.51 1.84 12.36
C GLY A 117 4.90 3.32 12.52
N ASP A 118 5.01 3.77 13.77
CA ASP A 118 5.30 5.17 14.08
C ASP A 118 6.80 5.47 14.16
N ILE A 119 7.14 6.76 14.15
CA ILE A 119 8.53 7.24 14.16
C ILE A 119 9.32 6.67 15.36
N LYS A 120 8.68 6.52 16.51
CA LYS A 120 9.33 6.08 17.76
C LYS A 120 9.38 4.56 17.92
N LYS A 121 8.52 3.80 17.22
CA LYS A 121 8.41 2.35 17.39
C LYS A 121 8.11 1.67 16.07
N GLU A 122 8.96 0.73 15.70
CA GLU A 122 8.71 -0.15 14.55
C GLU A 122 7.49 -1.04 14.82
N SER A 123 6.68 -1.28 13.80
CA SER A 123 5.57 -2.22 13.90
C SER A 123 6.10 -3.66 13.95
N LYS A 124 5.28 -4.57 14.50
CA LYS A 124 5.57 -6.01 14.46
C LYS A 124 5.73 -6.50 13.02
N SER A 125 4.92 -6.00 12.09
CA SER A 125 4.98 -6.37 10.67
C SER A 125 6.32 -6.00 10.04
N PHE A 126 6.88 -4.85 10.38
CA PHE A 126 8.18 -4.44 9.86
C PHE A 126 9.32 -5.26 10.46
N VAL A 127 9.23 -5.61 11.74
CA VAL A 127 10.19 -6.53 12.37
C VAL A 127 10.16 -7.90 11.68
N SER A 128 8.97 -8.46 11.42
CA SER A 128 8.82 -9.72 10.71
C SER A 128 9.36 -9.67 9.27
N LEU A 129 9.31 -8.51 8.59
CA LEU A 129 9.95 -8.38 7.27
C LEU A 129 11.48 -8.52 7.31
N LYS A 130 12.13 -8.16 8.42
CA LYS A 130 13.57 -8.35 8.59
C LYS A 130 13.95 -9.83 8.69
N GLU A 131 13.02 -10.69 9.13
CA GLU A 131 13.23 -12.15 9.20
C GLU A 131 13.37 -12.80 7.82
N PHE A 132 12.91 -12.15 6.76
CA PHE A 132 13.16 -12.58 5.38
C PHE A 132 14.65 -12.46 4.97
N ASN A 133 15.50 -11.89 5.83
CA ASN A 133 16.93 -11.65 5.58
C ASN A 133 17.22 -10.97 4.23
N PRO A 134 16.56 -9.83 3.94
CA PRO A 134 16.68 -9.22 2.64
C PRO A 134 18.08 -8.67 2.38
N LEU A 135 18.52 -8.75 1.11
CA LEU A 135 19.75 -8.12 0.66
C LEU A 135 19.64 -6.59 0.73
N MET A 136 18.48 -6.08 0.34
CA MET A 136 18.11 -4.65 0.45
C MET A 136 16.59 -4.50 0.49
N ILE A 137 16.13 -3.35 0.96
CA ILE A 137 14.72 -2.97 0.99
C ILE A 137 14.54 -1.69 0.19
N LEU A 138 13.77 -1.77 -0.91
CA LEU A 138 13.33 -0.63 -1.70
C LEU A 138 11.95 -0.19 -1.21
N ARG A 139 11.80 1.09 -0.91
CA ARG A 139 10.59 1.66 -0.32
C ARG A 139 10.02 2.71 -1.26
N TYR A 140 8.77 2.53 -1.67
CA TYR A 140 8.06 3.44 -2.56
C TYR A 140 6.87 4.06 -1.84
N SER A 141 6.82 5.38 -1.77
CA SER A 141 5.69 6.12 -1.18
C SER A 141 5.71 7.57 -1.62
N ALA A 142 4.54 8.16 -1.71
CA ALA A 142 4.38 9.60 -1.84
C ALA A 142 4.50 10.33 -0.48
N THR A 143 4.26 9.61 0.65
CA THR A 143 4.13 10.18 2.00
C THR A 143 4.91 9.37 3.03
N PHE A 144 6.22 9.53 3.08
CA PHE A 144 7.05 8.84 4.07
C PHE A 144 6.88 9.43 5.48
N LYS A 145 6.64 8.58 6.46
CA LYS A 145 6.74 8.95 7.89
C LYS A 145 8.18 8.95 8.38
N ARG A 146 9.01 8.06 7.82
CA ARG A 146 10.44 7.92 8.14
C ARG A 146 11.25 8.00 6.86
N THR A 147 12.32 8.76 6.89
CA THR A 147 13.28 8.82 5.79
C THR A 147 14.51 8.00 6.12
N HIS A 148 14.86 7.06 5.24
CA HIS A 148 16.09 6.27 5.30
C HIS A 148 16.73 6.30 3.93
N ASN A 149 17.96 6.76 3.83
CA ASN A 149 18.78 6.72 2.61
C ASN A 149 17.96 7.04 1.34
N ARG A 150 17.22 8.17 1.36
CA ARG A 150 16.34 8.54 0.25
C ARG A 150 17.19 8.85 -0.99
N VAL A 151 17.07 8.01 -2.01
CA VAL A 151 17.82 8.12 -3.26
C VAL A 151 17.10 8.94 -4.32
N HIS A 152 15.77 9.04 -4.23
CA HIS A 152 14.95 9.83 -5.17
C HIS A 152 13.77 10.49 -4.44
N ARG A 153 13.40 11.68 -4.92
CA ARG A 153 12.22 12.41 -4.45
C ARG A 153 11.47 12.96 -5.67
N LEU A 154 10.17 12.69 -5.69
CA LEU A 154 9.22 13.34 -6.58
C LEU A 154 7.92 13.50 -5.79
N ASP A 155 7.78 14.61 -5.07
CA ASP A 155 6.55 14.91 -4.35
C ASP A 155 5.55 15.68 -5.24
N ALA A 156 4.37 15.97 -4.69
CA ALA A 156 3.31 16.66 -5.44
C ALA A 156 3.74 18.05 -5.94
N LEU A 157 4.56 18.76 -5.16
CA LEU A 157 5.08 20.08 -5.55
C LEU A 157 6.15 19.96 -6.63
N ASP A 158 7.06 18.98 -6.49
CA ASP A 158 8.07 18.69 -7.49
C ASP A 158 7.40 18.30 -8.83
N ALA A 159 6.40 17.42 -8.79
CA ALA A 159 5.64 17.00 -9.96
C ALA A 159 4.89 18.18 -10.63
N TYR A 160 4.33 19.09 -9.82
CA TYR A 160 3.67 20.30 -10.33
C TYR A 160 4.66 21.24 -11.01
N ASN A 161 5.79 21.52 -10.36
CA ASN A 161 6.82 22.42 -10.90
C ASN A 161 7.44 21.87 -12.20
N GLN A 162 7.57 20.55 -12.29
CA GLN A 162 8.07 19.85 -13.48
C GLN A 162 6.98 19.64 -14.57
N LYS A 163 5.76 20.11 -14.33
CA LYS A 163 4.60 19.98 -15.26
C LYS A 163 4.21 18.52 -15.57
N LEU A 164 4.51 17.59 -14.66
CA LEU A 164 4.17 16.17 -14.80
C LEU A 164 2.72 15.88 -14.43
N VAL A 165 2.06 16.79 -13.71
CA VAL A 165 0.66 16.68 -13.28
C VAL A 165 -0.14 17.89 -13.72
N LYS A 166 -1.46 17.72 -13.86
CA LYS A 166 -2.38 18.81 -14.19
C LYS A 166 -2.46 19.82 -13.05
N LYS A 167 -2.60 21.08 -13.39
CA LYS A 167 -2.84 22.15 -12.42
C LYS A 167 -4.20 21.92 -11.74
N ILE A 168 -4.18 21.86 -10.40
CA ILE A 168 -5.41 21.89 -9.60
C ILE A 168 -5.75 23.35 -9.35
N SER A 169 -6.88 23.79 -9.89
CA SER A 169 -7.41 25.14 -9.64
C SER A 169 -8.65 25.02 -8.75
N VAL A 170 -8.56 25.56 -7.55
CA VAL A 170 -9.71 25.67 -6.65
C VAL A 170 -10.37 27.02 -6.88
N LYS A 171 -11.60 27.04 -7.38
CA LYS A 171 -12.43 28.24 -7.47
C LYS A 171 -13.33 28.30 -6.24
N GLY A 172 -13.06 29.23 -5.35
CA GLY A 172 -13.98 29.57 -4.27
C GLY A 172 -15.10 30.50 -4.80
N ILE A 173 -16.34 30.16 -4.49
CA ILE A 173 -17.48 31.07 -4.75
C ILE A 173 -17.69 31.87 -3.47
N SER A 174 -17.39 33.16 -3.51
CA SER A 174 -17.78 34.10 -2.47
C SER A 174 -18.99 34.88 -2.95
N VAL A 175 -20.10 34.79 -2.24
CA VAL A 175 -21.28 35.65 -2.51
C VAL A 175 -21.05 37.00 -1.87
N LYS A 176 -20.75 38.02 -2.69
CA LYS A 176 -20.69 39.41 -2.24
C LYS A 176 -22.12 39.97 -2.28
N GLY A 177 -22.57 40.52 -1.17
CA GLY A 177 -23.83 41.28 -1.15
C GLY A 177 -24.92 40.76 -0.22
N LEU A 178 -24.67 39.78 0.59
CA LEU A 178 -25.56 39.45 1.71
C LEU A 178 -25.25 40.37 2.89
N THR A 179 -26.00 41.46 2.99
CA THR A 179 -25.99 42.31 4.17
C THR A 179 -26.51 41.49 5.35
N GLY A 180 -25.60 41.01 6.20
CA GLY A 180 -25.98 40.59 7.53
C GLY A 180 -25.44 39.28 8.07
N THR A 181 -25.12 38.27 7.24
CA THR A 181 -24.52 37.03 7.76
C THR A 181 -23.70 36.35 6.67
N ASN A 182 -22.43 36.12 6.92
CA ASN A 182 -21.68 35.11 6.17
C ASN A 182 -22.24 33.72 6.53
N ALA A 183 -23.16 33.19 5.72
CA ALA A 183 -23.69 31.89 5.92
C ALA A 183 -22.59 30.84 5.57
N TYR A 184 -22.07 30.20 6.57
CA TYR A 184 -21.19 29.03 6.38
C TYR A 184 -22.03 27.74 6.36
N LEU A 185 -21.96 27.03 5.27
CA LEU A 185 -22.55 25.72 5.09
C LEU A 185 -21.53 24.79 4.45
N TYR A 186 -21.19 23.72 5.13
CA TYR A 186 -20.27 22.73 4.64
C TYR A 186 -20.89 21.33 4.67
N LEU A 187 -20.95 20.66 3.53
CA LEU A 187 -21.36 19.27 3.45
C LEU A 187 -20.20 18.36 3.86
N GLN A 188 -20.28 17.78 5.06
CA GLN A 188 -19.25 16.91 5.60
C GLN A 188 -19.26 15.52 4.94
N SER A 189 -20.46 14.91 4.83
CA SER A 189 -20.64 13.58 4.23
C SER A 189 -22.10 13.32 3.90
N ILE A 190 -22.32 12.34 3.03
CA ILE A 190 -23.63 11.74 2.78
C ILE A 190 -23.58 10.28 3.22
N GLU A 191 -24.43 9.91 4.19
CA GLU A 191 -24.61 8.51 4.63
C GLU A 191 -25.67 7.87 3.74
N VAL A 192 -25.30 6.84 2.98
CA VAL A 192 -26.21 6.09 2.13
C VAL A 192 -26.51 4.74 2.78
N SER A 193 -27.78 4.37 2.84
CA SER A 193 -28.26 3.08 3.38
C SER A 193 -29.11 2.37 2.33
N THR A 194 -29.05 1.05 2.31
CA THR A 194 -29.91 0.23 1.44
C THR A 194 -31.37 0.18 1.89
N THR A 195 -31.65 0.57 3.14
CA THR A 195 -32.98 0.44 3.77
C THR A 195 -33.56 1.74 4.29
N LYS A 196 -32.80 2.85 4.27
CA LYS A 196 -33.24 4.17 4.78
C LYS A 196 -32.87 5.25 3.79
N ALA A 197 -33.60 6.37 3.82
CA ALA A 197 -33.29 7.53 3.04
C ALA A 197 -31.84 8.03 3.28
N PRO A 198 -31.16 8.57 2.29
CA PRO A 198 -29.83 9.15 2.46
C PRO A 198 -29.85 10.29 3.49
N VAL A 199 -28.81 10.36 4.32
CA VAL A 199 -28.66 11.38 5.36
C VAL A 199 -27.44 12.24 5.05
N ALA A 200 -27.65 13.54 4.83
CA ALA A 200 -26.57 14.50 4.69
C ALA A 200 -26.13 15.03 6.06
N LYS A 201 -24.82 15.02 6.33
CA LYS A 201 -24.20 15.69 7.47
C LYS A 201 -23.70 17.07 7.04
N LEU A 202 -24.31 18.11 7.60
CA LEU A 202 -24.00 19.50 7.29
C LEU A 202 -23.42 20.20 8.51
N GLU A 203 -22.31 20.89 8.34
CA GLU A 203 -21.77 21.80 9.34
C GLU A 203 -22.23 23.23 9.00
N LEU A 204 -22.84 23.90 9.96
CA LEU A 204 -23.44 25.22 9.84
C LEU A 204 -22.83 26.16 10.87
N GLU A 205 -22.62 27.42 10.53
CA GLU A 205 -22.37 28.48 11.52
C GLU A 205 -23.68 29.09 11.97
N ILE A 206 -23.96 28.98 13.27
CA ILE A 206 -25.18 29.51 13.89
C ILE A 206 -24.80 30.72 14.78
N LYS A 207 -25.49 31.83 14.61
CA LYS A 207 -25.34 32.95 15.49
C LYS A 207 -26.13 32.71 16.78
N THR A 208 -25.44 32.76 17.89
CA THR A 208 -26.02 32.65 19.24
C THR A 208 -25.81 33.90 20.04
N ASN A 209 -26.48 34.08 21.18
CA ASN A 209 -26.28 35.21 22.07
C ASN A 209 -24.82 35.36 22.58
N GLY A 210 -24.04 34.26 22.53
CA GLY A 210 -22.62 34.23 22.91
C GLY A 210 -21.62 34.29 21.75
N GLY A 211 -22.08 34.56 20.51
CA GLY A 211 -21.23 34.62 19.31
C GLY A 211 -21.60 33.59 18.25
N ILE A 212 -20.70 33.39 17.29
CA ILE A 212 -20.88 32.41 16.20
C ILE A 212 -20.39 31.05 16.71
N LYS A 213 -21.24 30.04 16.58
CA LYS A 213 -20.92 28.65 16.92
C LYS A 213 -21.12 27.75 15.68
N ARG A 214 -20.22 26.79 15.48
CA ARG A 214 -20.41 25.72 14.50
C ARG A 214 -21.24 24.61 15.06
N ASP A 215 -22.25 24.17 14.31
CA ASP A 215 -23.20 23.14 14.67
C ASP A 215 -23.28 22.10 13.54
N LEU A 216 -23.25 20.82 13.91
CA LEU A 216 -23.33 19.71 12.98
C LEU A 216 -24.76 19.17 12.97
N ARG A 217 -25.41 19.20 11.79
CA ARG A 217 -26.78 18.70 11.63
C ARG A 217 -26.84 17.56 10.63
N LYS A 218 -27.73 16.62 10.92
CA LYS A 218 -28.13 15.56 10.00
C LYS A 218 -29.48 15.93 9.37
N ILE A 219 -29.53 15.88 8.05
CA ILE A 219 -30.74 16.14 7.27
C ILE A 219 -31.02 14.92 6.41
N GLU A 220 -32.21 14.34 6.55
CA GLU A 220 -32.68 13.31 5.65
C GLU A 220 -33.05 13.94 4.31
N VAL A 221 -32.58 13.32 3.22
CA VAL A 221 -32.87 13.76 1.88
C VAL A 221 -34.03 12.91 1.36
N ASN A 222 -35.22 13.51 1.30
CA ASN A 222 -36.41 12.90 0.73
C ASN A 222 -36.40 12.96 -0.78
#